data_43f2c04b598596e62f26a25f6743e31b
#
_entry.id   43f2c04b598596e62f26a25f6743e31b
#
_cell.length_a   1.000
_cell.length_b   1.000
_cell.length_c   1.000
_cell.angle_alpha   90.00
_cell.angle_beta   90.00
_cell.angle_gamma   90.00
#
_symmetry.space_group_name_H-M   'P 1'
#
loop_
_entity.id
_entity.type
_entity.pdbx_description
1 polymer ?
#
loop_
_entity_poly.entity_id
_entity_poly.type
_entity_poly.pdbx_seq_one_letter_code
_entity_poly.pdbx_strand_id
1 'polypeptide(L)'
;MKAALNRLQTLRRHFKKTGDSEPEQAQIRFVVGLILVGIFCIPYGPDETFQTILNTMVSAVVLNYFVVSVAILVAIARKPVASPVRRILGAFLDLVSLSIMMFSGGEQTVFLFVFYLWVILGNGFRYGVNYLYISAAIGIIGFVITIIWGAFWQEHRAFSISLLILITLIPLYSVFLINKLHAAVAMSESANQAKSRFLANMSHELRTPLNGVIGIGDLLSDTRLNNEQRQLVNTMQGSARTLLNLIEKVLDISKIEAGKIAITKTEFDLHAFINSVTSVQSPIAIAKGLRLTCAIDSNVPYRLEGDQQHLRQVLVNLIGNGIKFTDTGLISLHVSAVNGDESNDAISIRFAVKDTGIGITEKGLQKVFDDFTQVGTSAERTVGGTGLGTTISKELVEL
;
A
#
# COMPACT_ATOMS: atom_id res chain seq x y z
N MET A 1 6.80 -31.93 14.41
CA MET A 1 7.26 -30.53 14.44
C MET A 1 7.14 -29.83 13.09
N LYS A 2 7.72 -30.34 11.98
CA LYS A 2 7.60 -29.75 10.62
C LYS A 2 6.15 -29.55 10.11
N ALA A 3 5.25 -30.53 10.34
CA ALA A 3 3.84 -30.42 9.93
C ALA A 3 3.06 -29.29 10.68
N ALA A 4 3.38 -29.06 11.96
CA ALA A 4 2.81 -27.97 12.73
C ALA A 4 3.34 -26.59 12.26
N LEU A 5 4.63 -26.51 11.94
CA LEU A 5 5.25 -25.29 11.40
C LEU A 5 4.66 -24.91 10.02
N ASN A 6 4.47 -25.88 9.15
CA ASN A 6 3.84 -25.67 7.84
C ASN A 6 2.37 -25.21 7.97
N ARG A 7 1.61 -25.78 8.91
CA ARG A 7 0.25 -25.34 9.19
C ARG A 7 0.22 -23.88 9.72
N LEU A 8 1.13 -23.51 10.61
CA LEU A 8 1.24 -22.15 11.11
C LEU A 8 1.62 -21.14 10.01
N GLN A 9 2.53 -21.50 9.11
CA GLN A 9 2.89 -20.67 7.96
C GLN A 9 1.73 -20.50 6.97
N THR A 10 0.99 -21.57 6.71
CA THR A 10 -0.20 -21.53 5.83
C THR A 10 -1.31 -20.67 6.44
N LEU A 11 -1.56 -20.79 7.75
CA LEU A 11 -2.48 -19.95 8.50
C LEU A 11 -2.06 -18.48 8.45
N ARG A 12 -0.78 -18.18 8.70
CA ARG A 12 -0.25 -16.81 8.63
C ARG A 12 -0.41 -16.19 7.24
N ARG A 13 -0.19 -16.98 6.16
CA ARG A 13 -0.43 -16.53 4.77
C ARG A 13 -1.91 -16.28 4.49
N HIS A 14 -2.80 -17.14 4.99
CA HIS A 14 -4.25 -16.99 4.82
C HIS A 14 -4.76 -15.72 5.51
N PHE A 15 -4.38 -15.47 6.76
CA PHE A 15 -4.79 -14.27 7.52
C PHE A 15 -4.19 -12.98 6.96
N LYS A 16 -2.95 -13.03 6.44
CA LYS A 16 -2.35 -11.87 5.76
C LYS A 16 -3.11 -11.47 4.47
N LYS A 17 -3.74 -12.44 3.79
CA LYS A 17 -4.58 -12.19 2.61
C LYS A 17 -5.98 -11.66 2.96
N THR A 18 -6.54 -12.04 4.10
CA THR A 18 -7.91 -11.66 4.51
C THR A 18 -7.96 -10.34 5.29
N GLY A 19 -6.80 -9.79 5.71
CA GLY A 19 -6.74 -8.57 6.54
C GLY A 19 -7.36 -8.74 7.94
N ASP A 20 -7.64 -9.97 8.38
CA ASP A 20 -8.25 -10.25 9.69
C ASP A 20 -7.20 -10.24 10.80
N SER A 21 -7.36 -9.35 11.78
CA SER A 21 -6.47 -9.17 12.93
C SER A 21 -6.83 -10.05 14.16
N GLU A 22 -7.84 -10.91 14.07
CA GLU A 22 -8.27 -11.80 15.17
C GLU A 22 -7.15 -12.73 15.68
N PRO A 23 -6.32 -13.35 14.80
CA PRO A 23 -5.20 -14.18 15.24
C PRO A 23 -4.08 -13.40 15.95
N GLU A 24 -3.81 -12.17 15.50
CA GLU A 24 -2.81 -11.30 16.13
C GLU A 24 -3.24 -10.92 17.55
N GLN A 25 -4.51 -10.59 17.71
CA GLN A 25 -5.07 -10.30 19.04
C GLN A 25 -5.02 -11.52 19.97
N ALA A 26 -5.32 -12.71 19.47
CA ALA A 26 -5.22 -13.94 20.27
C ALA A 26 -3.77 -14.22 20.70
N GLN A 27 -2.78 -13.94 19.85
CA GLN A 27 -1.36 -14.05 20.21
C GLN A 27 -0.98 -13.03 21.29
N ILE A 28 -1.40 -11.76 21.13
CA ILE A 28 -1.16 -10.72 22.15
C ILE A 28 -1.78 -11.12 23.48
N ARG A 29 -3.01 -11.62 23.47
CA ARG A 29 -3.73 -12.10 24.67
C ARG A 29 -2.98 -13.25 25.34
N PHE A 30 -2.44 -14.19 24.56
CA PHE A 30 -1.61 -15.27 25.09
C PHE A 30 -0.33 -14.74 25.74
N VAL A 31 0.39 -13.82 25.11
CA VAL A 31 1.62 -13.23 25.66
C VAL A 31 1.33 -12.43 26.92
N VAL A 32 0.28 -11.62 26.94
CA VAL A 32 -0.15 -10.87 28.12
C VAL A 32 -0.53 -11.85 29.26
N GLY A 33 -1.28 -12.91 28.95
CA GLY A 33 -1.62 -13.95 29.92
C GLY A 33 -0.38 -14.62 30.52
N LEU A 34 0.61 -14.92 29.72
CA LEU A 34 1.89 -15.50 30.18
C LEU A 34 2.64 -14.55 31.13
N ILE A 35 2.69 -13.26 30.79
CA ILE A 35 3.32 -12.23 31.64
C ILE A 35 2.56 -12.10 32.95
N LEU A 36 1.23 -12.06 32.93
CA LEU A 36 0.41 -11.99 34.14
C LEU A 36 0.59 -13.22 35.05
N VAL A 37 0.66 -14.43 34.47
CA VAL A 37 1.01 -15.65 35.19
C VAL A 37 2.38 -15.51 35.88
N GLY A 38 3.38 -14.98 35.14
CA GLY A 38 4.71 -14.74 35.73
C GLY A 38 4.71 -13.75 36.89
N ILE A 39 3.90 -12.68 36.79
CA ILE A 39 3.83 -11.64 37.86
C ILE A 39 3.04 -12.11 39.07
N PHE A 40 1.89 -12.74 38.88
CA PHE A 40 0.94 -13.01 39.96
C PHE A 40 0.95 -14.46 40.50
N CYS A 41 1.52 -15.40 39.74
CA CYS A 41 1.58 -16.81 40.17
C CYS A 41 2.97 -17.23 40.70
N ILE A 42 3.98 -16.37 40.66
CA ILE A 42 5.29 -16.63 41.25
C ILE A 42 5.26 -16.11 42.71
N PRO A 43 5.53 -16.93 43.71
CA PRO A 43 5.52 -16.49 45.11
C PRO A 43 6.62 -15.46 45.41
N TYR A 44 6.23 -14.32 45.94
CA TYR A 44 7.15 -13.30 46.43
C TYR A 44 7.16 -13.33 47.98
N GLY A 45 8.22 -13.89 48.55
CA GLY A 45 8.58 -13.73 49.98
C GLY A 45 7.70 -14.39 51.04
N PRO A 46 8.13 -14.40 52.31
CA PRO A 46 7.51 -15.20 53.38
C PRO A 46 6.47 -14.51 54.32
N ASP A 47 6.03 -13.25 54.05
CA ASP A 47 5.08 -12.55 54.95
C ASP A 47 3.67 -12.35 54.34
N GLU A 48 2.69 -13.02 54.88
CA GLU A 48 1.79 -13.57 54.37
C GLU A 48 0.41 -13.96 54.51
N THR A 49 -0.40 -13.72 55.34
CA THR A 49 -1.78 -14.25 55.42
C THR A 49 -2.78 -13.46 54.54
N PHE A 50 -2.71 -12.14 54.50
CA PHE A 50 -3.62 -11.33 53.69
C PHE A 50 -3.20 -11.31 52.22
N GLN A 51 -1.90 -11.17 51.93
CA GLN A 51 -1.36 -11.28 50.60
C GLN A 51 -1.59 -12.67 49.99
N THR A 52 -1.58 -13.73 50.76
CA THR A 52 -1.82 -15.09 50.29
C THR A 52 -3.26 -15.26 49.76
N ILE A 53 -4.27 -14.70 50.45
CA ILE A 53 -5.67 -14.79 50.03
C ILE A 53 -5.89 -13.92 48.75
N LEU A 54 -5.36 -12.71 48.73
CA LEU A 54 -5.44 -11.82 47.57
C LEU A 54 -4.73 -12.43 46.37
N ASN A 55 -3.51 -12.96 46.58
CA ASN A 55 -2.74 -13.67 45.55
C ASN A 55 -3.50 -14.91 45.03
N THR A 56 -4.24 -15.63 45.89
CA THR A 56 -5.00 -16.81 45.44
C THR A 56 -6.16 -16.45 44.50
N MET A 57 -6.93 -15.41 44.82
CA MET A 57 -8.04 -14.96 43.95
C MET A 57 -7.54 -14.39 42.65
N VAL A 58 -6.55 -13.48 42.67
CA VAL A 58 -5.97 -12.87 41.48
C VAL A 58 -5.28 -13.94 40.63
N SER A 59 -4.53 -14.85 41.24
CA SER A 59 -3.88 -15.97 40.54
C SER A 59 -4.90 -16.90 39.88
N ALA A 60 -6.03 -17.19 40.52
CA ALA A 60 -7.09 -17.98 39.89
C ALA A 60 -7.71 -17.30 38.67
N VAL A 61 -7.94 -15.98 38.73
CA VAL A 61 -8.43 -15.19 37.60
C VAL A 61 -7.42 -15.18 36.44
N VAL A 62 -6.15 -14.96 36.75
CA VAL A 62 -5.05 -14.97 35.79
C VAL A 62 -4.91 -16.33 35.09
N LEU A 63 -4.97 -17.41 35.88
CA LEU A 63 -4.89 -18.76 35.31
C LEU A 63 -6.10 -19.07 34.41
N ASN A 64 -7.32 -18.70 34.84
CA ASN A 64 -8.52 -18.85 34.01
C ASN A 64 -8.40 -18.03 32.72
N TYR A 65 -7.98 -16.78 32.81
CA TYR A 65 -7.71 -15.92 31.64
C TYR A 65 -6.73 -16.58 30.67
N PHE A 66 -5.64 -17.12 31.15
CA PHE A 66 -4.65 -17.82 30.35
C PHE A 66 -5.22 -19.06 29.67
N VAL A 67 -5.94 -19.92 30.38
CA VAL A 67 -6.57 -21.15 29.87
C VAL A 67 -7.56 -20.80 28.75
N VAL A 68 -8.43 -19.81 28.96
CA VAL A 68 -9.41 -19.40 27.93
C VAL A 68 -8.73 -18.73 26.74
N SER A 69 -7.66 -17.98 26.95
CA SER A 69 -6.85 -17.41 25.88
C SER A 69 -6.24 -18.48 24.97
N VAL A 70 -5.72 -19.56 25.57
CA VAL A 70 -5.25 -20.73 24.82
C VAL A 70 -6.39 -21.42 24.08
N ALA A 71 -7.56 -21.57 24.70
CA ALA A 71 -8.73 -22.18 24.06
C ALA A 71 -9.20 -21.39 22.84
N ILE A 72 -9.22 -20.05 22.93
CA ILE A 72 -9.54 -19.16 21.80
C ILE A 72 -8.50 -19.33 20.66
N LEU A 73 -7.21 -19.36 20.99
CA LEU A 73 -6.13 -19.57 20.02
C LEU A 73 -6.27 -20.92 19.29
N VAL A 74 -6.58 -22.00 20.02
CA VAL A 74 -6.85 -23.33 19.46
C VAL A 74 -8.11 -23.32 18.59
N ALA A 75 -9.16 -22.62 19.00
CA ALA A 75 -10.39 -22.50 18.21
C ALA A 75 -10.14 -21.77 16.89
N ILE A 76 -9.31 -20.72 16.87
CA ILE A 76 -8.88 -20.01 15.64
C ILE A 76 -8.07 -20.95 14.74
N ALA A 77 -7.13 -21.72 15.33
CA ALA A 77 -6.31 -22.68 14.56
C ALA A 77 -7.15 -23.80 13.92
N ARG A 78 -8.27 -24.21 14.58
CA ARG A 78 -9.19 -25.23 14.04
C ARG A 78 -10.13 -24.69 12.97
N LYS A 79 -10.63 -23.47 13.13
CA LYS A 79 -11.57 -22.80 12.20
C LYS A 79 -11.07 -21.39 11.93
N PRO A 80 -10.20 -21.20 10.92
CA PRO A 80 -9.60 -19.90 10.57
C PRO A 80 -10.57 -19.00 9.78
N VAL A 81 -11.78 -18.79 10.32
CA VAL A 81 -12.80 -17.90 9.75
C VAL A 81 -13.12 -16.85 10.80
N ALA A 82 -13.23 -15.58 10.40
CA ALA A 82 -13.60 -14.49 11.29
C ALA A 82 -14.92 -14.80 12.02
N SER A 83 -14.94 -14.65 13.35
CA SER A 83 -16.14 -14.97 14.14
C SER A 83 -16.50 -13.80 15.07
N PRO A 84 -17.65 -13.13 14.84
CA PRO A 84 -18.14 -12.09 15.73
C PRO A 84 -18.27 -12.54 17.19
N VAL A 85 -18.73 -13.78 17.38
CA VAL A 85 -18.91 -14.36 18.73
C VAL A 85 -17.58 -14.49 19.46
N ARG A 86 -16.53 -15.00 18.80
CA ARG A 86 -15.20 -15.13 19.42
C ARG A 86 -14.60 -13.76 19.78
N ARG A 87 -14.80 -12.75 18.93
CA ARG A 87 -14.32 -11.38 19.18
C ARG A 87 -14.99 -10.77 20.40
N ILE A 88 -16.33 -10.90 20.51
CA ILE A 88 -17.08 -10.40 21.67
C ILE A 88 -16.72 -11.20 22.93
N LEU A 89 -16.62 -12.53 22.85
CA LEU A 89 -16.22 -13.37 23.97
C LEU A 89 -14.82 -13.02 24.47
N GLY A 90 -13.88 -12.76 23.55
CA GLY A 90 -12.54 -12.31 23.90
C GLY A 90 -12.54 -10.97 24.62
N ALA A 91 -13.26 -9.96 24.10
CA ALA A 91 -13.41 -8.66 24.74
C ALA A 91 -14.06 -8.77 26.14
N PHE A 92 -15.07 -9.61 26.26
CA PHE A 92 -15.73 -9.90 27.55
C PHE A 92 -14.75 -10.51 28.56
N LEU A 93 -14.01 -11.53 28.14
CA LEU A 93 -13.00 -12.16 28.99
C LEU A 93 -11.94 -11.15 29.46
N ASP A 94 -11.38 -10.36 28.53
CA ASP A 94 -10.36 -9.37 28.85
C ASP A 94 -10.87 -8.37 29.91
N LEU A 95 -12.04 -7.75 29.67
CA LEU A 95 -12.56 -6.68 30.50
C LEU A 95 -13.13 -7.15 31.84
N VAL A 96 -13.78 -8.34 31.87
CA VAL A 96 -14.28 -8.92 33.11
C VAL A 96 -13.11 -9.39 34.00
N SER A 97 -12.08 -10.01 33.40
CA SER A 97 -10.89 -10.39 34.19
C SER A 97 -10.20 -9.17 34.79
N LEU A 98 -10.05 -8.06 34.03
CA LEU A 98 -9.53 -6.80 34.54
C LEU A 98 -10.39 -6.24 35.67
N SER A 99 -11.73 -6.27 35.54
CA SER A 99 -12.66 -5.81 36.58
C SER A 99 -12.50 -6.60 37.88
N ILE A 100 -12.41 -7.93 37.78
CA ILE A 100 -12.24 -8.80 38.98
C ILE A 100 -10.87 -8.56 39.60
N MET A 101 -9.80 -8.42 38.83
CA MET A 101 -8.46 -8.12 39.34
C MET A 101 -8.43 -6.78 40.08
N MET A 102 -9.02 -5.73 39.51
CA MET A 102 -9.08 -4.41 40.14
C MET A 102 -9.97 -4.38 41.38
N PHE A 103 -11.06 -5.14 41.35
CA PHE A 103 -11.93 -5.31 42.54
C PHE A 103 -11.18 -5.95 43.70
N SER A 104 -10.46 -7.04 43.45
CA SER A 104 -9.76 -7.83 44.45
C SER A 104 -8.44 -7.21 44.94
N GLY A 105 -7.71 -6.55 44.01
CA GLY A 105 -6.35 -6.04 44.27
C GLY A 105 -6.28 -4.60 44.77
N GLY A 106 -7.36 -3.84 44.68
CA GLY A 106 -7.44 -2.47 45.16
C GLY A 106 -6.28 -1.60 44.61
N GLU A 107 -5.52 -0.96 45.52
CA GLU A 107 -4.40 -0.08 45.18
C GLU A 107 -3.33 -0.74 44.29
N GLN A 108 -3.01 -2.01 44.60
CA GLN A 108 -1.94 -2.76 43.89
C GLN A 108 -2.26 -3.03 42.42
N THR A 109 -3.52 -2.96 42.02
CA THR A 109 -3.98 -3.26 40.67
C THR A 109 -4.47 -2.04 39.88
N VAL A 110 -4.34 -0.83 40.44
CA VAL A 110 -4.76 0.42 39.79
C VAL A 110 -4.09 0.60 38.41
N PHE A 111 -2.84 0.21 38.26
CA PHE A 111 -2.12 0.31 36.98
C PHE A 111 -2.78 -0.51 35.86
N LEU A 112 -3.58 -1.53 36.19
CA LEU A 112 -4.31 -2.34 35.21
C LEU A 112 -5.40 -1.53 34.49
N PHE A 113 -5.81 -0.37 35.04
CA PHE A 113 -6.79 0.51 34.40
C PHE A 113 -6.41 0.88 32.96
N VAL A 114 -5.12 1.04 32.67
CA VAL A 114 -4.63 1.36 31.31
C VAL A 114 -5.05 0.29 30.31
N PHE A 115 -5.14 -0.96 30.74
CA PHE A 115 -5.56 -2.06 29.87
C PHE A 115 -7.04 -2.03 29.51
N TYR A 116 -7.91 -1.38 30.29
CA TYR A 116 -9.30 -1.14 29.86
C TYR A 116 -9.33 -0.34 28.56
N LEU A 117 -8.61 0.79 28.55
CA LEU A 117 -8.54 1.64 27.36
C LEU A 117 -7.88 0.88 26.19
N TRP A 118 -6.80 0.16 26.45
CA TRP A 118 -6.13 -0.66 25.44
C TRP A 118 -7.06 -1.68 24.80
N VAL A 119 -7.86 -2.41 25.56
CA VAL A 119 -8.79 -3.41 25.05
C VAL A 119 -9.95 -2.75 24.32
N ILE A 120 -10.56 -1.72 24.88
CA ILE A 120 -11.70 -1.00 24.28
C ILE A 120 -11.30 -0.36 22.95
N LEU A 121 -10.24 0.43 22.92
CA LEU A 121 -9.76 1.09 21.74
C LEU A 121 -9.21 0.09 20.70
N GLY A 122 -8.47 -0.92 21.17
CA GLY A 122 -7.94 -1.98 20.34
C GLY A 122 -9.01 -2.75 19.58
N ASN A 123 -10.14 -3.07 20.22
CA ASN A 123 -11.28 -3.69 19.56
C ASN A 123 -11.96 -2.73 18.57
N GLY A 124 -12.07 -1.45 18.92
CA GLY A 124 -12.62 -0.41 18.05
C GLY A 124 -11.81 -0.20 16.77
N PHE A 125 -10.50 -0.04 16.88
CA PHE A 125 -9.62 0.18 15.73
C PHE A 125 -9.48 -1.06 14.83
N ARG A 126 -9.57 -2.27 15.39
CA ARG A 126 -9.41 -3.52 14.62
C ARG A 126 -10.69 -3.99 13.99
N TYR A 127 -11.81 -3.91 14.71
CA TYR A 127 -13.07 -4.54 14.31
C TYR A 127 -14.18 -3.54 14.01
N GLY A 128 -13.92 -2.25 14.22
CA GLY A 128 -14.85 -1.17 13.92
C GLY A 128 -15.66 -0.69 15.13
N VAL A 129 -16.41 0.39 14.89
CA VAL A 129 -17.10 1.19 15.92
C VAL A 129 -18.08 0.36 16.77
N ASN A 130 -18.74 -0.62 16.19
CA ASN A 130 -19.68 -1.48 16.94
C ASN A 130 -18.97 -2.28 18.03
N TYR A 131 -17.77 -2.80 17.77
CA TYR A 131 -16.99 -3.52 18.77
C TYR A 131 -16.42 -2.58 19.83
N LEU A 132 -16.15 -1.32 19.47
CA LEU A 132 -15.77 -0.29 20.44
C LEU A 132 -16.91 -0.03 21.42
N TYR A 133 -18.14 0.16 20.95
CA TYR A 133 -19.31 0.35 21.81
C TYR A 133 -19.55 -0.86 22.74
N ILE A 134 -19.48 -2.07 22.20
CA ILE A 134 -19.68 -3.29 23.00
C ILE A 134 -18.59 -3.41 24.07
N SER A 135 -17.33 -3.21 23.70
CA SER A 135 -16.21 -3.28 24.66
C SER A 135 -16.29 -2.16 25.70
N ALA A 136 -16.65 -0.94 25.30
CA ALA A 136 -16.83 0.17 26.23
C ALA A 136 -17.95 -0.09 27.22
N ALA A 137 -19.10 -0.60 26.75
CA ALA A 137 -20.22 -0.95 27.63
C ALA A 137 -19.82 -2.02 28.67
N ILE A 138 -19.13 -3.09 28.23
CA ILE A 138 -18.65 -4.15 29.14
C ILE A 138 -17.66 -3.57 30.16
N GLY A 139 -16.70 -2.77 29.70
CA GLY A 139 -15.68 -2.15 30.56
C GLY A 139 -16.27 -1.17 31.57
N ILE A 140 -17.19 -0.30 31.14
CA ILE A 140 -17.87 0.67 32.02
C ILE A 140 -18.69 -0.07 33.07
N ILE A 141 -19.51 -1.06 32.68
CA ILE A 141 -20.31 -1.86 33.62
C ILE A 141 -19.40 -2.56 34.63
N GLY A 142 -18.34 -3.24 34.16
CA GLY A 142 -17.40 -3.94 35.06
C GLY A 142 -16.71 -2.97 36.04
N PHE A 143 -16.30 -1.80 35.58
CA PHE A 143 -15.66 -0.81 36.45
C PHE A 143 -16.65 -0.16 37.43
N VAL A 144 -17.89 0.11 37.02
CA VAL A 144 -18.96 0.58 37.92
C VAL A 144 -19.22 -0.42 39.02
N ILE A 145 -19.28 -1.72 38.72
CA ILE A 145 -19.39 -2.80 39.72
C ILE A 145 -18.20 -2.74 40.68
N THR A 146 -17.00 -2.57 40.18
CA THR A 146 -15.77 -2.41 40.97
C THR A 146 -15.85 -1.22 41.93
N ILE A 147 -16.38 -0.09 41.48
CA ILE A 147 -16.56 1.13 42.32
C ILE A 147 -17.61 0.89 43.42
N ILE A 148 -18.73 0.24 43.09
CA ILE A 148 -19.85 0.08 44.05
C ILE A 148 -19.50 -0.85 45.18
N TRP A 149 -18.78 -1.95 44.92
CA TRP A 149 -18.52 -2.99 45.89
C TRP A 149 -17.05 -3.13 46.33
N GLY A 150 -16.10 -2.47 45.70
CA GLY A 150 -14.70 -2.53 46.07
C GLY A 150 -14.36 -1.52 47.19
N ALA A 151 -13.83 -1.97 48.31
CA ALA A 151 -13.52 -1.12 49.48
C ALA A 151 -12.57 0.05 49.13
N PHE A 152 -11.44 -0.22 48.48
CA PHE A 152 -10.47 0.79 48.02
C PHE A 152 -11.14 1.85 47.15
N TRP A 153 -11.99 1.44 46.18
CA TRP A 153 -12.64 2.32 45.23
C TRP A 153 -13.73 3.17 45.85
N GLN A 154 -14.37 2.70 46.91
CA GLN A 154 -15.32 3.47 47.70
C GLN A 154 -14.63 4.52 48.58
N GLU A 155 -13.47 4.21 49.14
CA GLU A 155 -12.67 5.14 49.92
C GLU A 155 -12.12 6.27 49.05
N HIS A 156 -11.71 5.97 47.82
CA HIS A 156 -11.13 6.91 46.89
C HIS A 156 -12.12 7.37 45.79
N ARG A 157 -13.31 7.81 46.19
CA ARG A 157 -14.43 8.14 45.25
C ARG A 157 -14.08 9.13 44.17
N ALA A 158 -13.39 10.24 44.47
CA ALA A 158 -13.04 11.24 43.51
C ALA A 158 -12.12 10.69 42.39
N PHE A 159 -11.16 9.88 42.78
CA PHE A 159 -10.27 9.15 41.89
C PHE A 159 -11.03 8.16 41.00
N SER A 160 -11.90 7.34 41.62
CA SER A 160 -12.74 6.36 40.93
C SER A 160 -13.66 6.98 39.89
N ILE A 161 -14.29 8.11 40.22
CA ILE A 161 -15.14 8.89 39.29
C ILE A 161 -14.30 9.47 38.14
N SER A 162 -13.09 9.96 38.41
CA SER A 162 -12.20 10.48 37.38
C SER A 162 -11.82 9.41 36.35
N LEU A 163 -11.54 8.20 36.80
CA LEU A 163 -11.28 7.07 35.91
C LEU A 163 -12.52 6.61 35.15
N LEU A 164 -13.71 6.66 35.77
CA LEU A 164 -14.98 6.34 35.10
C LEU A 164 -15.29 7.37 34.00
N ILE A 165 -15.02 8.64 34.22
CA ILE A 165 -15.12 9.67 33.20
C ILE A 165 -14.14 9.38 32.05
N LEU A 166 -12.91 9.02 32.38
CA LEU A 166 -11.87 8.76 31.38
C LEU A 166 -12.21 7.55 30.47
N ILE A 167 -12.66 6.43 31.08
CA ILE A 167 -13.05 5.22 30.31
C ILE A 167 -14.30 5.45 29.44
N THR A 168 -15.09 6.46 29.77
CA THR A 168 -16.29 6.83 29.01
C THR A 168 -15.96 7.85 27.90
N LEU A 169 -15.24 8.92 28.24
CA LEU A 169 -14.97 10.02 27.28
C LEU A 169 -14.00 9.63 26.18
N ILE A 170 -12.93 8.87 26.50
CA ILE A 170 -11.92 8.51 25.49
C ILE A 170 -12.50 7.64 24.38
N PRO A 171 -13.23 6.54 24.66
CA PRO A 171 -13.88 5.78 23.61
C PRO A 171 -14.91 6.58 22.81
N LEU A 172 -15.72 7.42 23.47
CA LEU A 172 -16.69 8.27 22.79
C LEU A 172 -16.03 9.25 21.82
N TYR A 173 -14.97 9.92 22.26
CA TYR A 173 -14.16 10.79 21.38
C TYR A 173 -13.51 10.02 20.24
N SER A 174 -13.04 8.79 20.50
CA SER A 174 -12.44 7.94 19.49
C SER A 174 -13.44 7.54 18.40
N VAL A 175 -14.70 7.28 18.74
CA VAL A 175 -15.79 7.06 17.75
C VAL A 175 -15.93 8.28 16.83
N PHE A 176 -15.98 9.47 17.41
CA PHE A 176 -16.07 10.71 16.62
C PHE A 176 -14.88 10.83 15.65
N LEU A 177 -13.67 10.53 16.14
CA LEU A 177 -12.46 10.63 15.32
C LEU A 177 -12.42 9.58 14.20
N ILE A 178 -12.79 8.33 14.51
CA ILE A 178 -12.88 7.24 13.53
C ILE A 178 -13.88 7.60 12.42
N ASN A 179 -15.07 8.07 12.78
CA ASN A 179 -16.09 8.44 11.80
C ASN A 179 -15.64 9.63 10.93
N LYS A 180 -14.98 10.62 11.53
CA LYS A 180 -14.43 11.76 10.78
C LYS A 180 -13.33 11.33 9.81
N LEU A 181 -12.48 10.39 10.23
CA LEU A 181 -11.43 9.83 9.38
C LEU A 181 -12.02 9.04 8.19
N HIS A 182 -13.00 8.17 8.45
CA HIS A 182 -13.68 7.42 7.39
C HIS A 182 -14.38 8.35 6.39
N ALA A 183 -15.04 9.40 6.87
CA ALA A 183 -15.67 10.40 6.00
C ALA A 183 -14.64 11.13 5.13
N ALA A 184 -13.50 11.52 5.69
CA ALA A 184 -12.42 12.19 4.95
C ALA A 184 -11.80 11.27 3.89
N VAL A 185 -11.55 10.00 4.21
CA VAL A 185 -11.04 9.00 3.26
C VAL A 185 -12.05 8.78 2.13
N ALA A 186 -13.33 8.54 2.46
CA ALA A 186 -14.37 8.34 1.45
C ALA A 186 -14.55 9.55 0.52
N MET A 187 -14.42 10.77 1.06
CA MET A 187 -14.48 12.01 0.26
C MET A 187 -13.27 12.11 -0.68
N SER A 188 -12.08 11.79 -0.20
CA SER A 188 -10.85 11.77 -1.01
C SER A 188 -10.94 10.74 -2.14
N GLU A 189 -11.40 9.52 -1.85
CA GLU A 189 -11.59 8.46 -2.84
C GLU A 189 -12.65 8.85 -3.89
N SER A 190 -13.76 9.45 -3.47
CA SER A 190 -14.81 9.93 -4.38
C SER A 190 -14.28 11.04 -5.30
N ALA A 191 -13.52 11.99 -4.77
CA ALA A 191 -12.89 13.06 -5.56
C ALA A 191 -11.90 12.49 -6.58
N ASN A 192 -11.08 11.51 -6.19
CA ASN A 192 -10.12 10.86 -7.09
C ASN A 192 -10.81 10.06 -8.20
N GLN A 193 -11.90 9.34 -7.86
CA GLN A 193 -12.74 8.65 -8.85
C GLN A 193 -13.40 9.63 -9.83
N ALA A 194 -13.91 10.78 -9.34
CA ALA A 194 -14.51 11.81 -10.19
C ALA A 194 -13.45 12.41 -11.15
N LYS A 195 -12.23 12.72 -10.66
CA LYS A 195 -11.08 13.16 -11.46
C LYS A 195 -10.79 12.16 -12.60
N SER A 196 -10.70 10.87 -12.26
CA SER A 196 -10.37 9.81 -13.23
C SER A 196 -11.46 9.66 -14.30
N ARG A 197 -12.75 9.71 -13.91
CA ARG A 197 -13.89 9.63 -14.85
C ARG A 197 -13.92 10.85 -15.78
N PHE A 198 -13.70 12.04 -15.24
CA PHE A 198 -13.65 13.26 -16.02
C PHE A 198 -12.56 13.21 -17.10
N LEU A 199 -11.33 12.82 -16.73
CA LEU A 199 -10.22 12.69 -17.65
C LEU A 199 -10.47 11.61 -18.71
N ALA A 200 -11.05 10.47 -18.34
CA ALA A 200 -11.41 9.42 -19.29
C ALA A 200 -12.44 9.91 -20.33
N ASN A 201 -13.49 10.60 -19.88
CA ASN A 201 -14.50 11.16 -20.78
C ASN A 201 -13.91 12.23 -21.69
N MET A 202 -13.12 13.15 -21.13
CA MET A 202 -12.46 14.21 -21.93
C MET A 202 -11.54 13.63 -22.99
N SER A 203 -10.83 12.53 -22.70
CA SER A 203 -10.01 11.88 -23.71
C SER A 203 -10.82 11.35 -24.89
N HIS A 204 -11.95 10.69 -24.61
CA HIS A 204 -12.83 10.22 -25.66
C HIS A 204 -13.38 11.38 -26.51
N GLU A 205 -13.83 12.46 -25.84
CA GLU A 205 -14.37 13.65 -26.52
C GLU A 205 -13.31 14.41 -27.35
N LEU A 206 -12.05 14.37 -26.94
CA LEU A 206 -10.95 14.99 -27.66
C LEU A 206 -10.39 14.07 -28.76
N ARG A 207 -10.38 12.76 -28.55
CA ARG A 207 -9.88 11.79 -29.52
C ARG A 207 -10.70 11.80 -30.81
N THR A 208 -12.02 11.88 -30.72
CA THR A 208 -12.94 11.82 -31.85
C THR A 208 -12.68 12.94 -32.87
N PRO A 209 -12.69 14.25 -32.51
CA PRO A 209 -12.38 15.32 -33.45
C PRO A 209 -10.93 15.27 -33.96
N LEU A 210 -9.96 14.89 -33.11
CA LEU A 210 -8.55 14.79 -33.55
C LEU A 210 -8.34 13.69 -34.61
N ASN A 211 -8.97 12.52 -34.42
CA ASN A 211 -8.95 11.47 -35.44
C ASN A 211 -9.63 11.93 -36.74
N GLY A 212 -10.69 12.75 -36.66
CA GLY A 212 -11.30 13.39 -37.78
C GLY A 212 -10.31 14.30 -38.52
N VAL A 213 -9.57 15.16 -37.81
CA VAL A 213 -8.55 16.04 -38.37
C VAL A 213 -7.42 15.24 -39.06
N ILE A 214 -6.94 14.17 -38.42
CA ILE A 214 -5.91 13.28 -38.96
C ILE A 214 -6.42 12.59 -40.22
N GLY A 215 -7.63 12.02 -40.19
CA GLY A 215 -8.22 11.31 -41.33
C GLY A 215 -8.48 12.22 -42.54
N ILE A 216 -8.98 13.44 -42.30
CA ILE A 216 -9.11 14.44 -43.40
C ILE A 216 -7.75 14.83 -43.96
N GLY A 217 -6.73 15.00 -43.11
CA GLY A 217 -5.36 15.24 -43.50
C GLY A 217 -4.77 14.12 -44.37
N ASP A 218 -5.04 12.84 -44.00
CA ASP A 218 -4.63 11.69 -44.81
C ASP A 218 -5.29 11.73 -46.20
N LEU A 219 -6.61 11.96 -46.28
CA LEU A 219 -7.32 12.11 -47.55
C LEU A 219 -6.80 13.28 -48.40
N LEU A 220 -6.49 14.41 -47.76
CA LEU A 220 -5.88 15.55 -48.46
C LEU A 220 -4.50 15.21 -49.01
N SER A 221 -3.69 14.46 -48.28
CA SER A 221 -2.34 14.05 -48.70
C SER A 221 -2.35 13.15 -49.93
N ASP A 222 -3.45 12.43 -50.18
CA ASP A 222 -3.66 11.59 -51.36
C ASP A 222 -4.13 12.40 -52.59
N THR A 223 -4.42 13.70 -52.45
CA THR A 223 -4.80 14.58 -53.55
C THR A 223 -3.59 15.29 -54.15
N ARG A 224 -3.80 16.04 -55.27
CA ARG A 224 -2.75 16.86 -55.86
C ARG A 224 -2.53 18.13 -55.05
N LEU A 225 -1.56 18.08 -54.11
CA LEU A 225 -1.13 19.24 -53.33
C LEU A 225 0.13 19.86 -53.90
N ASN A 226 0.22 21.20 -53.85
CA ASN A 226 1.50 21.89 -54.06
C ASN A 226 2.38 21.72 -52.78
N ASN A 227 3.64 22.14 -52.87
CA ASN A 227 4.61 21.96 -51.80
C ASN A 227 4.20 22.68 -50.51
N GLU A 228 3.66 23.88 -50.61
CA GLU A 228 3.21 24.68 -49.48
C GLU A 228 1.99 24.01 -48.78
N GLN A 229 0.99 23.60 -49.58
CA GLN A 229 -0.18 22.88 -49.08
C GLN A 229 0.21 21.56 -48.39
N ARG A 230 1.14 20.80 -48.97
CA ARG A 230 1.66 19.57 -48.38
C ARG A 230 2.34 19.84 -47.04
N GLN A 231 3.11 20.91 -46.94
CA GLN A 231 3.76 21.31 -45.68
C GLN A 231 2.73 21.70 -44.63
N LEU A 232 1.69 22.42 -44.97
CA LEU A 232 0.61 22.81 -44.08
C LEU A 232 -0.16 21.58 -43.56
N VAL A 233 -0.51 20.64 -44.44
CA VAL A 233 -1.19 19.38 -44.06
C VAL A 233 -0.31 18.56 -43.13
N ASN A 234 0.96 18.39 -43.42
CA ASN A 234 1.89 17.66 -42.57
C ASN A 234 2.02 18.30 -41.18
N THR A 235 2.09 19.64 -41.11
CA THR A 235 2.17 20.39 -39.86
C THR A 235 0.90 20.21 -39.03
N MET A 236 -0.28 20.30 -39.66
CA MET A 236 -1.57 20.08 -39.00
C MET A 236 -1.69 18.67 -38.45
N GLN A 237 -1.36 17.64 -39.23
CA GLN A 237 -1.38 16.25 -38.78
C GLN A 237 -0.39 15.98 -37.67
N GLY A 238 0.83 16.53 -37.74
CA GLY A 238 1.85 16.44 -36.72
C GLY A 238 1.37 17.03 -35.40
N SER A 239 0.72 18.19 -35.45
CA SER A 239 0.13 18.85 -34.27
C SER A 239 -1.02 18.03 -33.66
N ALA A 240 -1.91 17.49 -34.49
CA ALA A 240 -3.03 16.65 -34.03
C ALA A 240 -2.54 15.34 -33.34
N ARG A 241 -1.53 14.66 -33.93
CA ARG A 241 -0.92 13.46 -33.36
C ARG A 241 -0.19 13.76 -32.04
N THR A 242 0.49 14.90 -31.98
CA THR A 242 1.15 15.34 -30.72
C THR A 242 0.15 15.57 -29.60
N LEU A 243 -0.98 16.24 -29.92
CA LEU A 243 -2.03 16.50 -28.94
C LEU A 243 -2.69 15.19 -28.48
N LEU A 244 -2.95 14.24 -29.37
CA LEU A 244 -3.49 12.93 -29.01
C LEU A 244 -2.57 12.17 -28.08
N ASN A 245 -1.27 12.16 -28.36
CA ASN A 245 -0.27 11.52 -27.49
C ASN A 245 -0.18 12.19 -26.10
N LEU A 246 -0.35 13.53 -26.03
CA LEU A 246 -0.43 14.27 -24.76
C LEU A 246 -1.62 13.83 -23.91
N ILE A 247 -2.81 13.74 -24.53
CA ILE A 247 -4.03 13.31 -23.85
C ILE A 247 -3.88 11.89 -23.33
N GLU A 248 -3.30 10.98 -24.11
CA GLU A 248 -3.06 9.59 -23.69
C GLU A 248 -2.11 9.52 -22.49
N LYS A 249 -1.04 10.29 -22.49
CA LYS A 249 -0.10 10.35 -21.35
C LYS A 249 -0.74 10.88 -20.06
N VAL A 250 -1.60 11.91 -20.17
CA VAL A 250 -2.35 12.44 -18.99
C VAL A 250 -3.31 11.39 -18.46
N LEU A 251 -3.95 10.61 -19.34
CA LEU A 251 -4.81 9.51 -18.93
C LEU A 251 -4.04 8.39 -18.24
N ASP A 252 -2.86 8.03 -18.77
CA ASP A 252 -2.04 6.98 -18.18
C ASP A 252 -1.64 7.36 -16.74
N ILE A 253 -1.20 8.60 -16.52
CA ILE A 253 -0.90 9.09 -15.15
C ILE A 253 -2.14 8.99 -14.26
N SER A 254 -3.31 9.45 -14.72
CA SER A 254 -4.53 9.38 -13.93
C SER A 254 -4.95 7.95 -13.57
N LYS A 255 -4.69 6.98 -14.45
CA LYS A 255 -4.95 5.56 -14.18
C LYS A 255 -3.95 4.99 -13.15
N ILE A 256 -2.67 5.42 -13.23
CA ILE A 256 -1.64 5.03 -12.27
C ILE A 256 -1.99 5.56 -10.88
N GLU A 257 -2.24 6.88 -10.75
CA GLU A 257 -2.63 7.52 -9.49
C GLU A 257 -3.87 6.88 -8.84
N ALA A 258 -4.80 6.39 -9.67
CA ALA A 258 -6.01 5.71 -9.22
C ALA A 258 -5.79 4.22 -8.90
N GLY A 259 -4.58 3.67 -9.06
CA GLY A 259 -4.28 2.26 -8.88
C GLY A 259 -5.05 1.34 -9.84
N LYS A 260 -5.44 1.85 -11.02
CA LYS A 260 -6.26 1.14 -12.00
C LYS A 260 -5.47 0.45 -13.10
N ILE A 261 -4.16 0.56 -13.10
CA ILE A 261 -3.31 -0.19 -14.03
C ILE A 261 -3.16 -1.61 -13.52
N ALA A 262 -3.59 -2.56 -14.33
CA ALA A 262 -3.41 -3.98 -14.06
C ALA A 262 -2.17 -4.48 -14.80
N ILE A 263 -1.24 -5.08 -14.06
CA ILE A 263 -0.09 -5.75 -14.65
C ILE A 263 -0.54 -7.08 -15.26
N THR A 264 -0.39 -7.22 -16.56
CA THR A 264 -0.73 -8.43 -17.30
C THR A 264 0.54 -9.22 -17.60
N LYS A 265 0.83 -10.22 -16.78
CA LYS A 265 1.99 -11.08 -16.99
C LYS A 265 1.72 -12.08 -18.12
N THR A 266 2.56 -12.05 -19.14
CA THR A 266 2.54 -12.96 -20.28
C THR A 266 3.94 -13.51 -20.53
N GLU A 267 4.04 -14.74 -21.02
CA GLU A 267 5.32 -15.27 -21.50
C GLU A 267 5.67 -14.63 -22.82
N PHE A 268 6.93 -14.18 -22.98
CA PHE A 268 7.42 -13.62 -24.23
C PHE A 268 8.90 -13.93 -24.45
N ASP A 269 9.31 -13.93 -25.73
CA ASP A 269 10.71 -14.00 -26.15
C ASP A 269 11.35 -12.62 -26.02
N LEU A 270 12.33 -12.49 -25.11
CA LEU A 270 13.00 -11.23 -24.84
C LEU A 270 13.78 -10.70 -26.06
N HIS A 271 14.45 -11.58 -26.80
CA HIS A 271 15.22 -11.14 -27.98
C HIS A 271 14.32 -10.63 -29.10
N ALA A 272 13.23 -11.34 -29.39
CA ALA A 272 12.22 -10.90 -30.34
C ALA A 272 11.57 -9.59 -29.90
N PHE A 273 11.30 -9.44 -28.61
CA PHE A 273 10.74 -8.22 -28.03
C PHE A 273 11.70 -7.02 -28.21
N ILE A 274 12.98 -7.17 -27.82
CA ILE A 274 13.97 -6.10 -27.92
C ILE A 274 14.19 -5.71 -29.39
N ASN A 275 14.27 -6.69 -30.29
CA ASN A 275 14.36 -6.45 -31.73
C ASN A 275 13.15 -5.65 -32.23
N SER A 276 11.96 -5.96 -31.77
CA SER A 276 10.73 -5.20 -32.13
C SER A 276 10.75 -3.74 -31.66
N VAL A 277 11.30 -3.48 -30.46
CA VAL A 277 11.43 -2.12 -29.91
C VAL A 277 12.48 -1.32 -30.70
N THR A 278 13.65 -1.93 -30.91
CA THR A 278 14.76 -1.26 -31.59
C THR A 278 14.48 -1.02 -33.07
N SER A 279 13.78 -1.93 -33.77
CA SER A 279 13.41 -1.76 -35.19
C SER A 279 12.51 -0.55 -35.43
N VAL A 280 11.66 -0.18 -34.52
CA VAL A 280 10.80 1.02 -34.59
C VAL A 280 11.61 2.30 -34.33
N GLN A 281 12.60 2.25 -33.44
CA GLN A 281 13.38 3.42 -33.05
C GLN A 281 14.60 3.69 -33.97
N SER A 282 15.13 2.63 -34.61
CA SER A 282 16.31 2.74 -35.49
C SER A 282 16.15 3.72 -36.68
N PRO A 283 15.02 3.71 -37.41
CA PRO A 283 14.85 4.69 -38.53
C PRO A 283 14.85 6.12 -38.03
N ILE A 284 14.29 6.38 -36.82
CA ILE A 284 14.23 7.71 -36.22
C ILE A 284 15.65 8.18 -35.83
N ALA A 285 16.45 7.29 -35.26
CA ALA A 285 17.83 7.55 -34.89
C ALA A 285 18.68 7.83 -36.18
N ILE A 286 18.56 6.99 -37.20
CA ILE A 286 19.27 7.11 -38.48
C ILE A 286 18.91 8.42 -39.17
N ALA A 287 17.63 8.81 -39.20
CA ALA A 287 17.19 10.08 -39.78
C ALA A 287 17.81 11.31 -39.09
N LYS A 288 18.20 11.19 -37.82
CA LYS A 288 18.94 12.21 -37.06
C LYS A 288 20.47 12.04 -37.14
N GLY A 289 20.97 11.04 -37.86
CA GLY A 289 22.42 10.76 -37.99
C GLY A 289 23.02 10.05 -36.79
N LEU A 290 22.17 9.43 -35.91
CA LEU A 290 22.59 8.74 -34.72
C LEU A 290 22.66 7.22 -34.94
N ARG A 291 23.51 6.53 -34.16
CA ARG A 291 23.55 5.06 -34.13
C ARG A 291 22.76 4.55 -32.90
N LEU A 292 21.88 3.58 -33.14
CA LEU A 292 21.23 2.82 -32.07
C LEU A 292 21.85 1.42 -31.99
N THR A 293 22.43 1.05 -30.86
CA THR A 293 23.02 -0.25 -30.61
C THR A 293 22.29 -1.00 -29.51
N CYS A 294 22.25 -2.32 -29.61
CA CYS A 294 21.67 -3.17 -28.60
C CYS A 294 22.63 -4.33 -28.25
N ALA A 295 22.79 -4.59 -26.96
CA ALA A 295 23.54 -5.74 -26.43
C ALA A 295 22.71 -6.45 -25.34
N ILE A 296 22.66 -7.78 -25.41
CA ILE A 296 22.02 -8.63 -24.43
C ILE A 296 23.09 -9.60 -23.92
N ASP A 297 23.29 -9.66 -22.61
CA ASP A 297 24.27 -10.56 -22.01
C ASP A 297 23.85 -12.02 -22.19
N SER A 298 24.83 -12.91 -22.34
CA SER A 298 24.59 -14.33 -22.59
C SER A 298 23.91 -15.08 -21.44
N ASN A 299 23.94 -14.51 -20.23
CA ASN A 299 23.30 -15.06 -19.04
C ASN A 299 21.82 -14.64 -18.88
N VAL A 300 21.29 -13.84 -19.79
CA VAL A 300 19.88 -13.42 -19.77
C VAL A 300 19.01 -14.48 -20.42
N PRO A 301 17.94 -14.98 -19.75
CA PRO A 301 17.05 -15.98 -20.32
C PRO A 301 16.31 -15.46 -21.58
N TYR A 302 16.10 -16.34 -22.54
CA TYR A 302 15.34 -16.04 -23.76
C TYR A 302 13.86 -15.80 -23.48
N ARG A 303 13.25 -16.59 -22.58
CA ARG A 303 11.84 -16.51 -22.23
C ARG A 303 11.68 -15.88 -20.85
N LEU A 304 10.82 -14.93 -20.78
CA LEU A 304 10.46 -14.20 -19.54
C LEU A 304 8.95 -14.17 -19.39
N GLU A 305 8.50 -14.13 -18.14
CA GLU A 305 7.12 -13.83 -17.78
C GLU A 305 7.06 -12.39 -17.22
N GLY A 306 6.28 -11.53 -17.84
CA GLY A 306 6.17 -10.13 -17.43
C GLY A 306 5.16 -9.35 -18.26
N ASP A 307 5.01 -8.07 -17.96
CA ASP A 307 4.16 -7.17 -18.73
C ASP A 307 4.95 -6.57 -19.91
N GLN A 308 4.83 -7.24 -21.05
CA GLN A 308 5.50 -6.84 -22.30
C GLN A 308 5.05 -5.46 -22.79
N GLN A 309 3.78 -5.08 -22.56
CA GLN A 309 3.23 -3.82 -23.03
C GLN A 309 3.81 -2.62 -22.27
N HIS A 310 3.81 -2.70 -20.95
CA HIS A 310 4.36 -1.64 -20.10
C HIS A 310 5.87 -1.56 -20.23
N LEU A 311 6.58 -2.68 -20.32
CA LEU A 311 8.02 -2.67 -20.60
C LEU A 311 8.35 -2.00 -21.94
N ARG A 312 7.56 -2.24 -22.98
CA ARG A 312 7.69 -1.55 -24.29
C ARG A 312 7.53 -0.04 -24.13
N GLN A 313 6.51 0.40 -23.40
CA GLN A 313 6.24 1.83 -23.17
C GLN A 313 7.43 2.52 -22.47
N VAL A 314 8.00 1.87 -21.45
CA VAL A 314 9.20 2.36 -20.74
C VAL A 314 10.40 2.46 -21.68
N LEU A 315 10.71 1.39 -22.42
CA LEU A 315 11.89 1.38 -23.32
C LEU A 315 11.76 2.36 -24.47
N VAL A 316 10.59 2.45 -25.10
CA VAL A 316 10.32 3.42 -26.19
C VAL A 316 10.48 4.84 -25.67
N ASN A 317 10.01 5.13 -24.46
CA ASN A 317 10.16 6.46 -23.87
C ASN A 317 11.63 6.79 -23.55
N LEU A 318 12.39 5.87 -22.96
CA LEU A 318 13.79 6.11 -22.63
C LEU A 318 14.67 6.23 -23.86
N ILE A 319 14.51 5.34 -24.85
CA ILE A 319 15.26 5.40 -26.12
C ILE A 319 14.88 6.67 -26.90
N GLY A 320 13.58 7.01 -26.95
CA GLY A 320 13.08 8.21 -27.58
C GLY A 320 13.66 9.49 -26.96
N ASN A 321 13.81 9.54 -25.62
CA ASN A 321 14.50 10.64 -24.94
C ASN A 321 15.98 10.67 -25.30
N GLY A 322 16.69 9.54 -25.37
CA GLY A 322 18.06 9.45 -25.83
C GLY A 322 18.23 10.00 -27.23
N ILE A 323 17.38 9.61 -28.19
CA ILE A 323 17.39 10.13 -29.57
C ILE A 323 17.10 11.63 -29.58
N LYS A 324 16.16 12.08 -28.77
CA LYS A 324 15.74 13.48 -28.71
C LYS A 324 16.88 14.40 -28.25
N PHE A 325 17.57 14.04 -27.18
CA PHE A 325 18.57 14.88 -26.51
C PHE A 325 20.03 14.59 -26.91
N THR A 326 20.24 13.76 -27.92
CA THR A 326 21.56 13.51 -28.52
C THR A 326 21.58 14.13 -29.92
N ASP A 327 22.50 15.02 -30.19
CA ASP A 327 22.65 15.62 -31.54
C ASP A 327 23.58 14.80 -32.43
N THR A 328 24.66 14.29 -31.90
CA THR A 328 25.61 13.41 -32.60
C THR A 328 26.10 12.30 -31.68
N GLY A 329 26.35 11.10 -32.21
CA GLY A 329 26.89 9.99 -31.43
C GLY A 329 25.99 8.75 -31.45
N LEU A 330 25.78 8.15 -30.26
CA LEU A 330 25.08 6.88 -30.18
C LEU A 330 24.12 6.79 -28.98
N ILE A 331 23.12 5.93 -29.13
CA ILE A 331 22.25 5.45 -28.06
C ILE A 331 22.50 3.94 -27.92
N SER A 332 22.69 3.44 -26.72
CA SER A 332 22.88 1.99 -26.46
C SER A 332 21.85 1.48 -25.48
N LEU A 333 21.20 0.37 -25.82
CA LEU A 333 20.40 -0.43 -24.91
C LEU A 333 21.23 -1.66 -24.49
N HIS A 334 21.48 -1.81 -23.19
CA HIS A 334 22.15 -2.98 -22.62
C HIS A 334 21.21 -3.72 -21.68
N VAL A 335 21.05 -5.01 -21.88
CA VAL A 335 20.22 -5.90 -21.07
C VAL A 335 21.09 -6.90 -20.35
N SER A 336 21.04 -6.92 -19.03
CA SER A 336 21.84 -7.81 -18.18
C SER A 336 20.99 -8.46 -17.09
N ALA A 337 21.36 -9.68 -16.69
CA ALA A 337 20.79 -10.31 -15.52
C ALA A 337 21.49 -9.78 -14.25
N VAL A 338 20.70 -9.35 -13.27
CA VAL A 338 21.20 -9.03 -11.94
C VAL A 338 21.11 -10.29 -11.10
N ASN A 339 22.23 -10.77 -10.55
CA ASN A 339 22.25 -11.95 -9.69
C ASN A 339 21.24 -11.76 -8.54
N GLY A 340 20.14 -12.48 -8.60
CA GLY A 340 19.13 -12.56 -7.55
C GLY A 340 19.49 -13.67 -6.56
N ASP A 341 18.88 -13.61 -5.38
CA ASP A 341 18.94 -14.68 -4.38
C ASP A 341 18.53 -16.00 -5.01
N GLU A 342 19.38 -17.03 -4.93
CA GLU A 342 19.16 -18.38 -5.48
C GLU A 342 17.92 -19.11 -4.90
N SER A 343 17.18 -18.46 -3.98
CA SER A 343 16.00 -19.00 -3.29
C SER A 343 14.67 -18.71 -3.96
N ASN A 344 14.64 -17.93 -5.04
CA ASN A 344 13.38 -17.50 -5.67
C ASN A 344 13.46 -17.72 -7.19
N ASP A 345 12.45 -18.38 -7.80
CA ASP A 345 12.32 -18.59 -9.26
C ASP A 345 12.23 -17.27 -10.08
N ALA A 346 12.35 -16.11 -9.45
CA ALA A 346 12.31 -14.80 -10.06
C ALA A 346 13.71 -14.28 -10.36
N ILE A 347 13.98 -13.97 -11.63
CA ILE A 347 15.19 -13.32 -12.08
C ILE A 347 15.00 -11.81 -12.19
N SER A 348 15.98 -11.03 -11.73
CA SER A 348 15.99 -9.58 -11.92
C SER A 348 16.78 -9.24 -13.19
N ILE A 349 16.15 -8.49 -14.11
CA ILE A 349 16.79 -8.07 -15.36
C ILE A 349 16.92 -6.55 -15.38
N ARG A 350 18.12 -6.09 -15.72
CA ARG A 350 18.45 -4.68 -15.85
C ARG A 350 18.42 -4.27 -17.31
N PHE A 351 17.61 -3.28 -17.65
CA PHE A 351 17.60 -2.59 -18.92
C PHE A 351 18.30 -1.23 -18.75
N ALA A 352 19.45 -1.03 -19.36
CA ALA A 352 20.21 0.21 -19.29
C ALA A 352 20.21 0.91 -20.66
N VAL A 353 19.54 2.06 -20.74
CA VAL A 353 19.60 2.94 -21.90
C VAL A 353 20.63 4.04 -21.60
N LYS A 354 21.65 4.14 -22.45
CA LYS A 354 22.70 5.14 -22.36
C LYS A 354 22.76 5.94 -23.66
N ASP A 355 22.83 7.25 -23.54
CA ASP A 355 23.03 8.19 -24.65
C ASP A 355 24.34 8.96 -24.49
N THR A 356 24.76 9.63 -25.56
CA THR A 356 25.94 10.53 -25.59
C THR A 356 25.53 11.98 -25.73
N GLY A 357 24.32 12.31 -25.28
CA GLY A 357 23.71 13.63 -25.42
C GLY A 357 24.20 14.67 -24.43
N ILE A 358 23.40 15.72 -24.25
CA ILE A 358 23.71 16.88 -23.38
C ILE A 358 23.84 16.56 -21.90
N GLY A 359 23.38 15.39 -21.48
CA GLY A 359 23.32 14.99 -20.05
C GLY A 359 22.28 15.77 -19.26
N ILE A 360 22.24 15.49 -17.95
CA ILE A 360 21.29 16.12 -17.01
C ILE A 360 22.10 16.71 -15.85
N THR A 361 21.83 17.96 -15.47
CA THR A 361 22.46 18.60 -14.32
C THR A 361 22.03 17.90 -13.01
N GLU A 362 22.83 17.99 -11.96
CA GLU A 362 22.54 17.39 -10.67
C GLU A 362 21.19 17.86 -10.08
N LYS A 363 20.86 19.16 -10.25
CA LYS A 363 19.54 19.71 -9.89
C LYS A 363 18.41 19.15 -10.76
N GLY A 364 18.70 18.87 -12.02
CA GLY A 364 17.76 18.27 -12.96
C GLY A 364 17.47 16.81 -12.63
N LEU A 365 18.47 16.04 -12.21
CA LEU A 365 18.30 14.63 -11.80
C LEU A 365 17.32 14.47 -10.65
N GLN A 366 17.27 15.43 -9.72
CA GLN A 366 16.32 15.40 -8.59
C GLN A 366 14.87 15.61 -9.03
N LYS A 367 14.65 16.23 -10.19
CA LYS A 367 13.32 16.63 -10.69
C LYS A 367 12.91 15.93 -11.99
N VAL A 368 13.75 15.09 -12.57
CA VAL A 368 13.50 14.45 -13.87
C VAL A 368 12.29 13.51 -13.86
N PHE A 369 11.88 13.07 -12.67
CA PHE A 369 10.71 12.22 -12.48
C PHE A 369 9.48 12.97 -11.96
N ASP A 370 9.57 14.30 -11.73
CA ASP A 370 8.42 15.11 -11.32
C ASP A 370 7.51 15.38 -12.52
N ASP A 371 6.20 15.38 -12.29
CA ASP A 371 5.18 15.62 -13.31
C ASP A 371 5.38 16.98 -14.01
N PHE A 372 5.20 16.97 -15.32
CA PHE A 372 5.30 18.17 -16.18
C PHE A 372 6.64 18.91 -16.08
N THR A 373 7.67 18.28 -15.51
CA THR A 373 8.97 18.92 -15.33
C THR A 373 9.83 18.72 -16.58
N GLN A 374 10.32 19.82 -17.11
CA GLN A 374 11.31 19.84 -18.18
C GLN A 374 12.62 20.42 -17.64
N VAL A 375 13.67 19.61 -17.69
CA VAL A 375 15.00 20.00 -17.24
C VAL A 375 15.76 20.55 -18.42
N GLY A 376 16.24 21.83 -18.37
CA GLY A 376 17.02 22.45 -19.40
C GLY A 376 16.92 23.99 -19.38
N THR A 377 17.81 24.64 -20.13
CA THR A 377 17.83 26.10 -20.33
C THR A 377 16.70 26.56 -21.28
N SER A 378 16.43 27.85 -21.32
CA SER A 378 15.35 28.43 -22.16
C SER A 378 15.51 28.10 -23.66
N ALA A 379 16.74 27.88 -24.16
CA ALA A 379 17.03 27.48 -25.54
C ALA A 379 16.75 25.97 -25.78
N GLU A 380 16.91 25.15 -24.79
CA GLU A 380 16.67 23.68 -24.85
C GLU A 380 15.19 23.32 -24.72
N ARG A 381 14.35 24.20 -24.17
CA ARG A 381 12.87 24.05 -24.11
C ARG A 381 12.21 24.08 -25.50
N THR A 382 12.89 24.55 -26.52
CA THR A 382 12.40 24.55 -27.92
C THR A 382 12.30 23.12 -28.50
N VAL A 383 12.99 22.13 -27.90
CA VAL A 383 12.93 20.72 -28.32
C VAL A 383 11.76 20.01 -27.64
N GLY A 384 10.57 20.54 -27.76
CA GLY A 384 9.28 20.11 -27.22
C GLY A 384 9.18 18.70 -26.56
N GLY A 385 8.67 18.67 -25.37
CA GLY A 385 8.32 17.43 -24.65
C GLY A 385 7.22 17.71 -23.63
N THR A 386 6.56 16.68 -23.14
CA THR A 386 5.45 16.81 -22.17
C THR A 386 5.91 16.86 -20.73
N GLY A 387 7.14 16.38 -20.44
CA GLY A 387 7.62 16.18 -19.07
C GLY A 387 6.92 15.04 -18.33
N LEU A 388 6.13 14.22 -19.02
CA LEU A 388 5.36 13.14 -18.43
C LEU A 388 5.96 11.74 -18.67
N GLY A 389 6.84 11.63 -19.67
CA GLY A 389 7.36 10.32 -20.08
C GLY A 389 8.20 9.65 -18.99
N THR A 390 9.11 10.39 -18.36
CA THR A 390 9.96 9.88 -17.28
C THR A 390 9.18 9.51 -16.05
N THR A 391 8.18 10.29 -15.66
CA THR A 391 7.27 10.00 -14.54
C THR A 391 6.47 8.72 -14.80
N ILE A 392 5.84 8.60 -15.99
CA ILE A 392 5.11 7.38 -16.39
C ILE A 392 6.04 6.17 -16.35
N SER A 393 7.29 6.30 -16.87
CA SER A 393 8.24 5.19 -16.87
C SER A 393 8.60 4.75 -15.46
N LYS A 394 8.81 5.68 -14.52
CA LYS A 394 9.08 5.39 -13.12
C LYS A 394 7.92 4.64 -12.48
N GLU A 395 6.73 5.20 -12.58
CA GLU A 395 5.50 4.62 -12.00
C GLU A 395 5.21 3.20 -12.53
N LEU A 396 5.40 2.98 -13.87
CA LEU A 396 5.22 1.66 -14.47
C LEU A 396 6.26 0.61 -14.00
N VAL A 397 7.45 1.05 -13.63
CA VAL A 397 8.50 0.15 -13.09
C VAL A 397 8.28 -0.16 -11.62
N GLU A 398 7.66 0.76 -10.86
CA GLU A 398 7.36 0.60 -9.44
C GLU A 398 6.08 -0.24 -9.18
N LEU A 399 5.22 -0.44 -10.19
CA LEU A 399 4.05 -1.35 -10.14
C LEU A 399 4.46 -2.82 -10.11
#